data_b312e6eb4c1e8b9972137a05106e6194
#
_entry.id   b312e6eb4c1e8b9972137a05106e6194
#
_cell.length_a   1.000
_cell.length_b   1.000
_cell.length_c   1.000
_cell.angle_alpha   90.00
_cell.angle_beta   90.00
_cell.angle_gamma   90.00
#
_symmetry.space_group_name_H-M   'P 1'
#
loop_
_entity.id
_entity.type
_entity.pdbx_description
1 polymer ?
#
loop_
_entity_poly.entity_id
_entity_poly.type
_entity_poly.pdbx_seq_one_letter_code
_entity_poly.pdbx_strand_id
1 'polypeptide(L)'
;MQISAVLFGLVALSTSTFAAAAEPLPWDGRAQGLTADTLEDKYITKILTQRNGDAKASASDYVTIKEDARSPAYNGDSGVIDIGVNDKAIWSSEKYSRRSELVQNITTNSTGTTFFRASVLKNNTFFYPYSVKIVFPESQLFEIRVDASSDHPMILYMVNGTKEAQWATRFKLNTWYNFGIGLKPAATGKGTELEFYTSTGDEDLVLNVTATIEAELPSTVQMHWGLLTQSKQSKTATGPVMTTKQEVMSFSGVSVDSEVVKAAVVDVAQSAASTAASVAGEAKQLHQTGKQSYMF
;
A
#
# COMPACT_ATOMS: atom_id res chain seq x y z
N MET A 1 17.30 -34.20 -30.89
CA MET A 1 16.27 -33.44 -30.22
C MET A 1 16.80 -33.09 -28.82
N GLN A 2 17.37 -31.91 -28.66
CA GLN A 2 17.92 -31.44 -27.39
C GLN A 2 16.86 -30.59 -26.68
N ILE A 3 16.42 -31.02 -25.53
CA ILE A 3 15.50 -30.27 -24.66
C ILE A 3 16.36 -29.37 -23.78
N SER A 4 16.39 -28.09 -24.09
CA SER A 4 17.03 -27.08 -23.23
C SER A 4 16.09 -26.77 -22.06
N ALA A 5 16.44 -27.24 -20.87
CA ALA A 5 15.77 -26.85 -19.63
C ALA A 5 16.15 -25.39 -19.30
N VAL A 6 15.20 -24.49 -19.42
CA VAL A 6 15.33 -23.11 -18.95
C VAL A 6 15.15 -23.09 -17.43
N LEU A 7 16.26 -22.97 -16.72
CA LEU A 7 16.28 -22.81 -15.27
C LEU A 7 15.78 -21.39 -14.92
N PHE A 8 14.53 -21.26 -14.45
CA PHE A 8 14.03 -20.03 -13.86
C PHE A 8 14.73 -19.81 -12.51
N GLY A 9 15.72 -18.95 -12.50
CA GLY A 9 16.36 -18.52 -11.27
C GLY A 9 15.40 -17.65 -10.45
N LEU A 10 14.89 -18.21 -9.37
CA LEU A 10 14.19 -17.49 -8.31
C LEU A 10 15.19 -16.47 -7.72
N VAL A 11 14.96 -15.19 -7.96
CA VAL A 11 15.72 -14.13 -7.31
C VAL A 11 15.11 -13.95 -5.93
N ALA A 12 15.77 -14.49 -4.92
CA ALA A 12 15.57 -14.07 -3.55
C ALA A 12 15.89 -12.56 -3.48
N LEU A 13 14.86 -11.71 -3.50
CA LEU A 13 15.00 -10.38 -2.94
C LEU A 13 15.39 -10.59 -1.48
N SER A 14 16.49 -10.00 -1.06
CA SER A 14 16.81 -9.90 0.36
C SER A 14 15.72 -9.07 1.01
N THR A 15 14.71 -9.72 1.56
CA THR A 15 13.66 -9.10 2.36
C THR A 15 14.32 -8.66 3.66
N SER A 16 14.78 -7.42 3.72
CA SER A 16 15.03 -6.78 5.01
C SER A 16 13.66 -6.55 5.65
N THR A 17 13.18 -7.57 6.36
CA THR A 17 11.97 -7.45 7.16
C THR A 17 12.22 -6.37 8.21
N PHE A 18 11.44 -5.30 8.14
CA PHE A 18 11.42 -4.32 9.21
C PHE A 18 10.85 -5.03 10.45
N ALA A 19 11.63 -5.07 11.52
CA ALA A 19 11.26 -5.77 12.76
C ALA A 19 10.23 -5.01 13.62
N ALA A 20 9.42 -4.13 13.02
CA ALA A 20 8.32 -3.48 13.71
C ALA A 20 7.17 -4.49 13.91
N ALA A 21 6.50 -4.40 15.05
CA ALA A 21 5.29 -5.18 15.31
C ALA A 21 4.24 -4.91 14.22
N ALA A 22 3.39 -5.90 13.96
CA ALA A 22 2.28 -5.73 13.03
C ALA A 22 1.12 -5.00 13.74
N GLU A 23 0.55 -4.03 13.05
CA GLU A 23 -0.61 -3.29 13.53
C GLU A 23 -1.87 -4.15 13.45
N PRO A 24 -2.74 -4.08 14.47
CA PRO A 24 -4.03 -4.75 14.45
C PRO A 24 -5.02 -4.04 13.51
N LEU A 25 -6.13 -4.71 13.19
CA LEU A 25 -7.25 -4.11 12.48
C LEU A 25 -8.31 -3.54 13.44
N PRO A 26 -8.96 -2.43 13.08
CA PRO A 26 -8.65 -1.57 11.94
C PRO A 26 -7.40 -0.72 12.17
N TRP A 27 -6.68 -0.40 11.10
CA TRP A 27 -5.53 0.50 11.15
C TRP A 27 -5.80 1.78 10.35
N ASP A 28 -5.44 2.92 10.93
CA ASP A 28 -5.66 4.25 10.37
C ASP A 28 -4.36 4.90 9.89
N GLY A 29 -4.15 4.94 8.58
CA GLY A 29 -3.04 5.62 7.91
C GLY A 29 -3.41 6.98 7.30
N ARG A 30 -4.60 7.52 7.58
CA ARG A 30 -5.06 8.80 7.02
C ARG A 30 -4.15 9.96 7.41
N ALA A 31 -4.05 10.94 6.52
CA ALA A 31 -3.17 12.09 6.67
C ALA A 31 -3.63 13.07 7.77
N GLN A 32 -4.91 13.02 8.13
CA GLN A 32 -5.48 13.93 9.12
C GLN A 32 -4.72 13.89 10.45
N GLY A 33 -4.27 15.05 10.91
CA GLY A 33 -3.51 15.20 12.14
C GLY A 33 -2.04 14.78 12.06
N LEU A 34 -1.54 14.34 10.88
CA LEU A 34 -0.12 14.05 10.67
C LEU A 34 0.66 15.29 10.25
N THR A 35 1.94 15.27 10.57
CA THR A 35 2.99 16.14 10.04
C THR A 35 4.14 15.27 9.53
N ALA A 36 5.12 15.85 8.82
CA ALA A 36 6.30 15.10 8.42
C ALA A 36 7.09 14.54 9.61
N ASP A 37 7.04 15.21 10.76
CA ASP A 37 7.74 14.83 11.97
C ASP A 37 7.01 13.75 12.77
N THR A 38 5.68 13.61 12.58
CA THR A 38 4.84 12.60 13.25
C THR A 38 4.49 11.40 12.36
N LEU A 39 5.09 11.29 11.18
CA LEU A 39 4.87 10.15 10.28
C LEU A 39 5.14 8.80 10.93
N GLU A 40 6.12 8.74 11.84
CA GLU A 40 6.51 7.50 12.54
C GLU A 40 5.46 7.03 13.55
N ASP A 41 4.50 7.87 13.91
CA ASP A 41 3.36 7.46 14.76
C ASP A 41 2.43 6.49 14.03
N LYS A 42 2.43 6.50 12.69
CA LYS A 42 1.58 5.63 11.86
C LYS A 42 2.35 4.76 10.86
N TYR A 43 3.56 5.13 10.48
CA TYR A 43 4.29 4.49 9.39
C TYR A 43 5.73 4.18 9.75
N ILE A 44 6.25 3.11 9.18
CA ILE A 44 7.69 2.83 9.14
C ILE A 44 8.32 3.68 8.04
N THR A 45 9.22 4.59 8.39
CA THR A 45 9.81 5.59 7.48
C THR A 45 11.19 5.21 6.94
N LYS A 46 11.71 4.02 7.23
CA LYS A 46 13.09 3.62 6.88
C LYS A 46 13.41 3.77 5.39
N ILE A 47 12.45 3.53 4.50
CA ILE A 47 12.66 3.73 3.05
C ILE A 47 12.86 5.21 2.71
N LEU A 48 12.29 6.12 3.49
CA LEU A 48 12.48 7.56 3.33
C LEU A 48 13.79 8.06 3.95
N THR A 49 14.20 7.49 5.07
CA THR A 49 15.26 8.02 5.94
C THR A 49 16.63 7.35 5.78
N GLN A 50 16.69 6.11 5.26
CA GLN A 50 17.94 5.42 4.96
C GLN A 50 18.24 5.51 3.47
N ARG A 51 19.17 6.36 3.08
CA ARG A 51 19.50 6.65 1.68
C ARG A 51 20.95 6.28 1.34
N ASN A 52 21.16 5.76 0.13
CA ASN A 52 22.47 5.54 -0.48
C ASN A 52 23.52 4.96 0.50
N GLY A 53 23.27 3.77 0.99
CA GLY A 53 24.04 3.14 2.05
C GLY A 53 23.58 3.60 3.43
N ASP A 54 24.48 4.18 4.21
CA ASP A 54 24.22 4.63 5.58
C ASP A 54 23.83 6.11 5.69
N ALA A 55 23.67 6.81 4.55
CA ALA A 55 23.27 8.21 4.55
C ALA A 55 21.87 8.38 5.13
N LYS A 56 21.74 9.31 6.08
CA LYS A 56 20.46 9.68 6.66
C LYS A 56 19.84 10.81 5.87
N ALA A 57 18.53 10.72 5.63
CA ALA A 57 17.70 11.77 5.07
C ALA A 57 16.54 12.07 6.04
N SER A 58 15.95 13.24 5.93
CA SER A 58 14.70 13.54 6.60
C SER A 58 13.53 12.98 5.79
N ALA A 59 12.47 12.51 6.46
CA ALA A 59 11.24 12.16 5.77
C ALA A 59 10.67 13.36 5.00
N SER A 60 10.81 14.57 5.53
CA SER A 60 10.39 15.83 4.89
C SER A 60 11.10 16.15 3.58
N ASP A 61 12.25 15.51 3.28
CA ASP A 61 12.90 15.65 1.97
C ASP A 61 12.06 15.02 0.83
N TYR A 62 11.17 14.09 1.17
CA TYR A 62 10.38 13.32 0.19
C TYR A 62 8.88 13.33 0.48
N VAL A 63 8.46 13.75 1.65
CA VAL A 63 7.04 13.75 2.06
C VAL A 63 6.63 15.14 2.49
N THR A 64 5.48 15.58 1.96
CA THR A 64 4.79 16.79 2.42
C THR A 64 3.37 16.41 2.78
N ILE A 65 2.90 16.81 3.96
CA ILE A 65 1.54 16.62 4.39
C ILE A 65 0.78 17.93 4.26
N LYS A 66 -0.41 17.86 3.70
CA LYS A 66 -1.30 18.98 3.48
C LYS A 66 -2.63 18.68 4.17
N GLU A 67 -2.95 19.43 5.20
CA GLU A 67 -4.27 19.38 5.83
C GLU A 67 -5.32 19.94 4.86
N ASP A 68 -6.54 19.39 4.91
CA ASP A 68 -7.71 19.86 4.17
C ASP A 68 -7.49 20.09 2.65
N ALA A 69 -6.53 19.37 2.06
CA ALA A 69 -6.18 19.51 0.64
C ALA A 69 -7.06 18.64 -0.29
N ARG A 70 -7.94 17.82 0.28
CA ARG A 70 -8.94 17.04 -0.45
C ARG A 70 -10.35 17.44 -0.02
N SER A 71 -11.12 17.99 -0.96
CA SER A 71 -12.52 18.36 -0.76
C SER A 71 -13.36 17.87 -1.94
N PRO A 72 -14.44 17.11 -1.69
CA PRO A 72 -14.85 16.59 -0.37
C PRO A 72 -13.84 15.56 0.17
N ALA A 73 -13.84 15.39 1.50
CA ALA A 73 -13.09 14.34 2.16
C ALA A 73 -13.51 12.96 1.65
N TYR A 74 -12.56 12.04 1.51
CA TYR A 74 -12.82 10.67 1.07
C TYR A 74 -12.29 9.67 2.10
N ASN A 75 -13.10 8.66 2.40
CA ASN A 75 -12.74 7.71 3.45
C ASN A 75 -12.42 8.40 4.80
N GLY A 76 -13.14 9.47 5.11
CA GLY A 76 -12.94 10.25 6.33
C GLY A 76 -11.62 11.05 6.38
N ASP A 77 -10.94 11.26 5.25
CA ASP A 77 -9.66 11.96 5.15
C ASP A 77 -9.77 13.16 4.22
N SER A 78 -9.60 14.38 4.76
CA SER A 78 -9.43 15.61 3.99
C SER A 78 -7.95 15.93 3.74
N GLY A 79 -7.05 15.24 4.42
CA GLY A 79 -5.63 15.42 4.30
C GLY A 79 -5.04 14.69 3.08
N VAL A 80 -3.86 15.15 2.67
CA VAL A 80 -3.11 14.61 1.53
C VAL A 80 -1.65 14.45 1.92
N ILE A 81 -1.09 13.29 1.59
CA ILE A 81 0.34 12.98 1.71
C ILE A 81 0.94 13.01 0.31
N ASP A 82 1.73 14.02 0.01
CA ASP A 82 2.53 14.06 -1.21
C ASP A 82 3.83 13.29 -1.00
N ILE A 83 4.12 12.32 -1.85
CA ILE A 83 5.35 11.53 -1.80
C ILE A 83 6.13 11.77 -3.08
N GLY A 84 7.41 12.17 -2.95
CA GLY A 84 8.31 12.49 -4.04
C GLY A 84 9.42 11.44 -4.21
N VAL A 85 9.85 11.22 -5.45
CA VAL A 85 11.01 10.38 -5.79
C VAL A 85 11.89 11.07 -6.82
N ASN A 86 13.22 10.99 -6.67
CA ASN A 86 14.21 11.57 -7.58
C ASN A 86 15.47 10.68 -7.69
N ASP A 87 16.55 11.20 -8.29
CA ASP A 87 17.83 10.53 -8.45
C ASP A 87 18.48 10.09 -7.13
N LYS A 88 18.23 10.83 -6.03
CA LYS A 88 18.77 10.54 -4.69
C LYS A 88 17.96 9.55 -3.89
N ALA A 89 16.77 9.17 -4.37
CA ALA A 89 15.87 8.25 -3.69
C ALA A 89 16.33 6.77 -3.81
N ILE A 90 17.61 6.52 -3.55
CA ILE A 90 18.22 5.19 -3.49
C ILE A 90 18.09 4.70 -2.04
N TRP A 91 17.33 3.63 -1.82
CA TRP A 91 17.21 3.04 -0.49
C TRP A 91 18.38 2.08 -0.23
N SER A 92 19.08 2.27 0.88
CA SER A 92 20.25 1.47 1.23
C SER A 92 21.24 1.37 0.06
N SER A 93 21.52 0.20 -0.46
CA SER A 93 22.40 -0.05 -1.62
C SER A 93 21.67 -0.40 -2.91
N GLU A 94 20.34 -0.24 -2.96
CA GLU A 94 19.49 -0.66 -4.09
C GLU A 94 19.59 0.28 -5.30
N LYS A 95 20.72 0.29 -5.99
CA LYS A 95 20.98 1.18 -7.13
C LYS A 95 20.06 0.97 -8.34
N TYR A 96 19.38 -0.19 -8.43
CA TYR A 96 18.50 -0.56 -9.54
C TYR A 96 17.09 0.03 -9.44
N SER A 97 16.77 0.68 -8.32
CA SER A 97 15.49 1.33 -8.09
C SER A 97 15.67 2.78 -7.61
N ARG A 98 14.58 3.55 -7.67
CA ARG A 98 14.39 4.80 -6.95
C ARG A 98 13.08 4.67 -6.21
N ARG A 99 13.11 4.84 -4.89
CA ARG A 99 11.93 4.58 -4.08
C ARG A 99 11.77 5.53 -2.91
N SER A 100 10.53 5.92 -2.67
CA SER A 100 10.08 6.69 -1.52
C SER A 100 8.72 6.15 -1.12
N GLU A 101 8.62 5.51 0.03
CA GLU A 101 7.43 4.78 0.44
C GLU A 101 7.21 4.92 1.94
N LEU A 102 5.97 5.04 2.31
CA LEU A 102 5.46 4.80 3.65
C LEU A 102 5.15 3.31 3.77
N VAL A 103 5.56 2.70 4.85
CA VAL A 103 5.43 1.25 5.05
C VAL A 103 4.69 0.97 6.35
N GLN A 104 3.89 -0.08 6.41
CA GLN A 104 3.37 -0.62 7.66
C GLN A 104 3.17 -2.13 7.57
N ASN A 105 3.43 -2.81 8.67
CA ASN A 105 3.11 -4.21 8.85
C ASN A 105 1.69 -4.33 9.40
N ILE A 106 0.81 -4.99 8.68
CA ILE A 106 -0.60 -5.13 9.04
C ILE A 106 -0.92 -6.59 9.36
N THR A 107 -1.52 -6.83 10.51
CA THR A 107 -2.09 -8.14 10.84
C THR A 107 -3.28 -8.42 9.94
N THR A 108 -3.34 -9.60 9.32
CA THR A 108 -4.45 -9.97 8.45
C THR A 108 -5.59 -10.64 9.23
N ASN A 109 -6.81 -10.48 8.73
CA ASN A 109 -7.97 -11.18 9.27
C ASN A 109 -7.99 -12.64 8.73
N SER A 110 -7.63 -13.60 9.55
CA SER A 110 -7.53 -15.02 9.18
C SER A 110 -8.88 -15.71 8.91
N THR A 111 -9.98 -15.09 9.31
CA THR A 111 -11.35 -15.65 9.17
C THR A 111 -12.28 -14.78 8.35
N GLY A 112 -11.83 -13.60 7.97
CA GLY A 112 -12.62 -12.61 7.23
C GLY A 112 -11.77 -11.87 6.20
N THR A 113 -12.17 -10.66 5.89
CA THR A 113 -11.49 -9.81 4.92
C THR A 113 -10.54 -8.84 5.62
N THR A 114 -9.34 -8.67 5.09
CA THR A 114 -8.47 -7.52 5.34
C THR A 114 -8.63 -6.58 4.16
N PHE A 115 -9.15 -5.39 4.38
CA PHE A 115 -9.54 -4.46 3.32
C PHE A 115 -8.67 -3.21 3.32
N PHE A 116 -7.78 -3.10 2.36
CA PHE A 116 -6.87 -1.96 2.18
C PHE A 116 -7.51 -0.89 1.34
N ARG A 117 -7.43 0.36 1.77
CA ARG A 117 -7.89 1.52 1.00
C ARG A 117 -6.76 2.52 0.78
N ALA A 118 -6.76 3.12 -0.39
CA ALA A 118 -5.91 4.26 -0.71
C ALA A 118 -6.47 5.01 -1.90
N SER A 119 -6.26 6.30 -1.94
CA SER A 119 -6.54 7.13 -3.11
C SER A 119 -5.28 7.79 -3.60
N VAL A 120 -5.16 7.97 -4.92
CA VAL A 120 -4.01 8.63 -5.53
C VAL A 120 -4.43 9.70 -6.51
N LEU A 121 -3.62 10.76 -6.57
CA LEU A 121 -3.77 11.88 -7.50
C LEU A 121 -2.40 12.30 -8.03
N LYS A 122 -2.37 12.79 -9.26
CA LYS A 122 -1.22 13.50 -9.81
C LYS A 122 -1.67 14.74 -10.56
N ASN A 123 -1.10 15.88 -10.20
CA ASN A 123 -1.47 17.15 -10.79
C ASN A 123 -0.69 17.47 -12.07
N ASN A 124 0.57 17.04 -12.16
CA ASN A 124 1.47 17.35 -13.27
C ASN A 124 1.75 16.11 -14.11
N THR A 125 2.15 16.29 -15.36
CA THR A 125 2.64 15.22 -16.22
C THR A 125 3.80 14.46 -15.58
N PHE A 126 3.95 13.18 -15.91
CA PHE A 126 5.10 12.40 -15.49
C PHE A 126 6.37 12.97 -16.12
N PHE A 127 7.40 13.17 -15.29
CA PHE A 127 8.69 13.66 -15.76
C PHE A 127 9.58 12.54 -16.29
N TYR A 128 9.32 11.31 -15.82
CA TYR A 128 10.15 10.16 -16.14
C TYR A 128 9.28 9.04 -16.73
N PRO A 129 9.69 8.48 -17.88
CA PRO A 129 8.92 7.47 -18.61
C PRO A 129 9.14 6.06 -18.03
N TYR A 130 8.87 5.89 -16.74
CA TYR A 130 9.04 4.61 -16.06
C TYR A 130 7.72 4.04 -15.57
N SER A 131 7.74 2.75 -15.29
CA SER A 131 6.69 2.09 -14.55
C SER A 131 6.95 2.24 -13.06
N VAL A 132 5.94 2.64 -12.28
CA VAL A 132 6.03 2.97 -10.86
C VAL A 132 5.00 2.18 -10.09
N LYS A 133 5.44 1.34 -9.13
CA LYS A 133 4.52 0.73 -8.16
C LYS A 133 4.12 1.80 -7.14
N ILE A 134 2.82 1.84 -6.80
CA ILE A 134 2.26 2.88 -5.93
C ILE A 134 1.57 2.35 -4.69
N VAL A 135 0.90 1.20 -4.76
CA VAL A 135 0.29 0.49 -3.62
C VAL A 135 0.56 -1.00 -3.80
N PHE A 136 1.27 -1.61 -2.89
CA PHE A 136 1.65 -3.02 -3.02
C PHE A 136 2.14 -3.60 -1.70
N PRO A 137 1.91 -4.90 -1.44
CA PRO A 137 2.58 -5.62 -0.37
C PRO A 137 3.98 -6.10 -0.81
N GLU A 138 4.91 -6.20 0.13
CA GLU A 138 6.25 -6.79 -0.14
C GLU A 138 6.15 -8.23 -0.67
N SER A 139 5.14 -8.98 -0.23
CA SER A 139 4.84 -10.35 -0.70
C SER A 139 4.40 -10.44 -2.16
N GLN A 140 4.12 -9.31 -2.82
CA GLN A 140 3.64 -9.22 -4.21
C GLN A 140 2.32 -9.97 -4.49
N LEU A 141 1.49 -10.21 -3.46
CA LEU A 141 0.15 -10.77 -3.65
C LEU A 141 -0.66 -9.96 -4.66
N PHE A 142 -0.50 -8.65 -4.63
CA PHE A 142 -1.03 -7.73 -5.63
C PHE A 142 -0.11 -6.52 -5.80
N GLU A 143 -0.31 -5.76 -6.85
CA GLU A 143 0.27 -4.41 -6.97
C GLU A 143 -0.62 -3.50 -7.80
N ILE A 144 -0.68 -2.23 -7.40
CA ILE A 144 -1.19 -1.15 -8.23
C ILE A 144 0.02 -0.39 -8.75
N ARG A 145 0.07 -0.22 -10.06
CA ARG A 145 1.20 0.38 -10.77
C ARG A 145 0.70 1.45 -11.73
N VAL A 146 1.50 2.48 -11.93
CA VAL A 146 1.33 3.40 -13.05
C VAL A 146 2.44 3.11 -14.06
N ASP A 147 2.07 2.76 -15.28
CA ASP A 147 3.02 2.68 -16.40
C ASP A 147 3.00 4.00 -17.19
N ALA A 148 4.01 4.83 -16.95
CA ALA A 148 4.23 6.09 -17.62
C ALA A 148 5.23 5.98 -18.79
N SER A 149 5.55 4.77 -19.25
CA SER A 149 6.52 4.55 -20.33
C SER A 149 5.97 4.83 -21.73
N SER A 150 4.69 5.16 -21.83
CA SER A 150 4.02 5.54 -23.08
C SER A 150 3.43 6.95 -22.97
N ASP A 151 3.04 7.54 -24.10
CA ASP A 151 2.38 8.86 -24.18
C ASP A 151 1.06 8.91 -23.39
N HIS A 152 0.51 7.76 -23.12
CA HIS A 152 -0.73 7.59 -22.37
C HIS A 152 -0.48 6.72 -21.13
N PRO A 153 -0.12 7.33 -20.00
CA PRO A 153 0.07 6.58 -18.77
C PRO A 153 -1.16 5.75 -18.38
N MET A 154 -0.93 4.54 -17.91
CA MET A 154 -1.97 3.59 -17.52
C MET A 154 -1.83 3.23 -16.04
N ILE A 155 -2.96 3.12 -15.34
CA ILE A 155 -3.01 2.44 -14.04
C ILE A 155 -3.28 0.97 -14.32
N LEU A 156 -2.51 0.11 -13.67
CA LEU A 156 -2.57 -1.34 -13.81
C LEU A 156 -2.77 -1.97 -12.44
N TYR A 157 -3.70 -2.92 -12.33
CA TYR A 157 -3.78 -3.83 -11.19
C TYR A 157 -3.27 -5.20 -11.60
N MET A 158 -2.32 -5.73 -10.85
CA MET A 158 -1.64 -6.99 -11.11
C MET A 158 -1.70 -7.88 -9.87
N VAL A 159 -1.72 -9.19 -10.08
CA VAL A 159 -1.90 -10.19 -9.03
C VAL A 159 -0.76 -11.20 -9.07
N ASN A 160 -0.25 -11.58 -7.90
CA ASN A 160 0.73 -12.65 -7.71
C ASN A 160 2.01 -12.50 -8.55
N GLY A 161 2.51 -11.27 -8.66
CA GLY A 161 3.74 -10.98 -9.41
C GLY A 161 3.64 -11.25 -10.93
N THR A 162 2.42 -11.41 -11.48
CA THR A 162 2.22 -11.63 -12.91
C THR A 162 2.62 -10.41 -13.73
N LYS A 163 2.87 -10.62 -15.03
CA LYS A 163 3.15 -9.52 -15.96
C LYS A 163 1.88 -8.98 -16.61
N GLU A 164 0.77 -9.67 -16.49
CA GLU A 164 -0.50 -9.31 -17.11
C GLU A 164 -1.39 -8.60 -16.10
N ALA A 165 -1.87 -7.42 -16.50
CA ALA A 165 -2.81 -6.67 -15.69
C ALA A 165 -4.18 -7.36 -15.70
N GLN A 166 -4.75 -7.54 -14.50
CA GLN A 166 -6.12 -8.04 -14.35
C GLN A 166 -7.16 -6.92 -14.56
N TRP A 167 -6.71 -5.67 -14.39
CA TRP A 167 -7.50 -4.47 -14.67
C TRP A 167 -6.57 -3.34 -15.07
N ALA A 168 -7.05 -2.48 -15.97
CA ALA A 168 -6.30 -1.32 -16.45
C ALA A 168 -7.22 -0.16 -16.79
N THR A 169 -6.75 1.06 -16.54
CA THR A 169 -7.40 2.28 -17.00
C THR A 169 -6.38 3.36 -17.36
N ARG A 170 -6.77 4.31 -18.21
CA ARG A 170 -5.92 5.46 -18.54
C ARG A 170 -5.78 6.37 -17.32
N PHE A 171 -4.55 6.73 -16.96
CA PHE A 171 -4.28 7.72 -15.93
C PHE A 171 -4.58 9.13 -16.46
N LYS A 172 -5.49 9.84 -15.78
CA LYS A 172 -5.81 11.24 -16.06
C LYS A 172 -5.26 12.12 -14.95
N LEU A 173 -4.60 13.21 -15.30
CA LEU A 173 -4.15 14.21 -14.34
C LEU A 173 -5.34 14.87 -13.64
N ASN A 174 -5.11 15.38 -12.44
CA ASN A 174 -6.11 16.06 -11.63
C ASN A 174 -7.38 15.23 -11.34
N THR A 175 -7.22 13.90 -11.35
CA THR A 175 -8.30 12.98 -11.05
C THR A 175 -7.89 12.09 -9.88
N TRP A 176 -8.67 12.06 -8.82
CA TRP A 176 -8.52 11.09 -7.76
C TRP A 176 -8.95 9.72 -8.24
N TYR A 177 -8.08 8.75 -8.08
CA TYR A 177 -8.36 7.32 -8.27
C TYR A 177 -8.39 6.68 -6.89
N ASN A 178 -9.50 6.04 -6.54
CA ASN A 178 -9.69 5.38 -5.27
C ASN A 178 -9.60 3.88 -5.47
N PHE A 179 -8.92 3.19 -4.57
CA PHE A 179 -8.71 1.75 -4.60
C PHE A 179 -9.16 1.12 -3.30
N GLY A 180 -9.79 -0.04 -3.41
CA GLY A 180 -10.06 -0.96 -2.33
C GLY A 180 -9.52 -2.35 -2.70
N ILE A 181 -8.77 -3.00 -1.82
CA ILE A 181 -8.25 -4.35 -2.04
C ILE A 181 -8.62 -5.21 -0.86
N GLY A 182 -9.50 -6.19 -1.08
CA GLY A 182 -9.86 -7.22 -0.11
C GLY A 182 -8.93 -8.42 -0.23
N LEU A 183 -8.35 -8.85 0.88
CA LEU A 183 -7.65 -10.12 1.00
C LEU A 183 -8.39 -11.00 2.00
N LYS A 184 -8.72 -12.21 1.63
CA LYS A 184 -9.34 -13.20 2.53
C LYS A 184 -8.88 -14.61 2.19
N PRO A 185 -8.92 -15.56 3.14
CA PRO A 185 -8.72 -16.97 2.81
C PRO A 185 -9.71 -17.42 1.73
N ALA A 186 -9.23 -18.17 0.74
CA ALA A 186 -10.11 -18.68 -0.31
C ALA A 186 -11.15 -19.64 0.26
N ALA A 187 -12.38 -19.57 -0.26
CA ALA A 187 -13.50 -20.43 0.18
C ALA A 187 -13.22 -21.95 0.01
N THR A 188 -12.29 -22.30 -0.86
CA THR A 188 -11.81 -23.67 -1.05
C THR A 188 -10.94 -24.20 0.09
N GLY A 189 -10.59 -23.32 1.06
CA GLY A 189 -9.66 -23.62 2.15
C GLY A 189 -8.19 -23.67 1.73
N LYS A 190 -7.85 -23.26 0.51
CA LYS A 190 -6.48 -23.18 0.01
C LYS A 190 -6.28 -21.88 -0.79
N GLY A 191 -5.22 -21.15 -0.45
CA GLY A 191 -4.83 -19.92 -1.12
C GLY A 191 -5.58 -18.69 -0.62
N THR A 192 -5.42 -17.60 -1.35
CA THR A 192 -5.97 -16.27 -1.03
C THR A 192 -6.93 -15.83 -2.14
N GLU A 193 -8.11 -15.35 -1.76
CA GLU A 193 -9.01 -14.63 -2.64
C GLU A 193 -8.74 -13.13 -2.53
N LEU A 194 -8.62 -12.48 -3.70
CA LEU A 194 -8.40 -11.06 -3.85
C LEU A 194 -9.62 -10.42 -4.51
N GLU A 195 -10.10 -9.34 -3.93
CA GLU A 195 -11.15 -8.50 -4.50
C GLU A 195 -10.57 -7.11 -4.77
N PHE A 196 -10.73 -6.60 -5.98
CA PHE A 196 -10.25 -5.28 -6.38
C PHE A 196 -11.39 -4.36 -6.72
N TYR A 197 -11.45 -3.24 -6.03
CA TYR A 197 -12.46 -2.21 -6.15
C TYR A 197 -11.83 -0.90 -6.61
N THR A 198 -12.55 -0.14 -7.43
CA THR A 198 -12.13 1.20 -7.85
C THR A 198 -13.29 2.17 -7.91
N SER A 199 -12.96 3.46 -7.76
CA SER A 199 -13.81 4.59 -8.15
C SER A 199 -12.96 5.80 -8.53
N THR A 200 -13.58 6.89 -8.92
CA THR A 200 -12.94 8.16 -9.20
C THR A 200 -13.61 9.29 -8.43
N GLY A 201 -12.87 10.35 -8.15
CA GLY A 201 -13.41 11.51 -7.42
C GLY A 201 -13.88 11.14 -6.02
N ASP A 202 -15.18 11.34 -5.78
CA ASP A 202 -15.89 11.11 -4.54
C ASP A 202 -16.97 10.01 -4.64
N GLU A 203 -16.86 9.16 -5.67
CA GLU A 203 -17.78 8.04 -5.87
C GLU A 203 -17.44 6.85 -4.95
N ASP A 204 -18.44 6.04 -4.60
CA ASP A 204 -18.28 4.80 -3.87
C ASP A 204 -17.47 3.77 -4.68
N LEU A 205 -16.72 2.93 -3.97
CA LEU A 205 -15.94 1.85 -4.57
C LEU A 205 -16.82 0.79 -5.23
N VAL A 206 -16.49 0.40 -6.45
CA VAL A 206 -17.16 -0.65 -7.22
C VAL A 206 -16.20 -1.82 -7.44
N LEU A 207 -16.66 -3.05 -7.22
CA LEU A 207 -15.90 -4.28 -7.49
C LEU A 207 -15.64 -4.42 -9.00
N ASN A 208 -14.37 -4.58 -9.36
CA ASN A 208 -13.95 -4.76 -10.75
C ASN A 208 -13.36 -6.15 -11.03
N VAL A 209 -12.60 -6.71 -10.07
CA VAL A 209 -11.91 -7.99 -10.26
C VAL A 209 -12.04 -8.82 -8.98
N THR A 210 -12.27 -10.12 -9.17
CA THR A 210 -12.06 -11.15 -8.14
C THR A 210 -11.07 -12.17 -8.70
N ALA A 211 -10.04 -12.50 -7.93
CA ALA A 211 -9.03 -13.47 -8.32
C ALA A 211 -8.72 -14.38 -7.13
N THR A 212 -8.43 -15.65 -7.40
CA THR A 212 -7.92 -16.59 -6.39
C THR A 212 -6.51 -17.00 -6.79
N ILE A 213 -5.61 -16.96 -5.84
CA ILE A 213 -4.20 -17.38 -6.00
C ILE A 213 -3.89 -18.54 -5.04
N GLU A 214 -2.91 -19.36 -5.41
CA GLU A 214 -2.50 -20.51 -4.60
C GLU A 214 -1.73 -20.12 -3.33
N ALA A 215 -1.13 -18.91 -3.33
CA ALA A 215 -0.41 -18.41 -2.17
C ALA A 215 -1.35 -18.22 -0.98
N GLU A 216 -1.00 -18.81 0.15
CA GLU A 216 -1.77 -18.66 1.39
C GLU A 216 -1.71 -17.22 1.90
N LEU A 217 -2.80 -16.77 2.54
CA LEU A 217 -2.85 -15.46 3.18
C LEU A 217 -1.87 -15.43 4.36
N PRO A 218 -0.81 -14.63 4.33
CA PRO A 218 0.10 -14.53 5.45
C PRO A 218 -0.58 -13.86 6.65
N SER A 219 -0.20 -14.21 7.85
CA SER A 219 -0.74 -13.61 9.10
C SER A 219 -0.39 -12.11 9.23
N THR A 220 0.61 -11.66 8.51
CA THR A 220 1.04 -10.26 8.44
C THR A 220 1.42 -9.90 7.04
N VAL A 221 0.97 -8.74 6.58
CA VAL A 221 1.31 -8.17 5.27
C VAL A 221 2.07 -6.87 5.49
N GLN A 222 3.27 -6.77 4.94
CA GLN A 222 4.00 -5.50 4.88
C GLN A 222 3.52 -4.72 3.66
N MET A 223 2.79 -3.64 3.94
CA MET A 223 2.21 -2.78 2.91
C MET A 223 3.07 -1.56 2.64
N HIS A 224 3.11 -1.17 1.38
CA HIS A 224 3.80 -0.01 0.86
C HIS A 224 2.85 0.93 0.14
N TRP A 225 2.91 2.21 0.48
CA TRP A 225 2.24 3.32 -0.20
C TRP A 225 3.30 4.34 -0.59
N GLY A 226 3.45 4.62 -1.88
CA GLY A 226 4.48 5.53 -2.34
C GLY A 226 4.92 5.29 -3.77
N LEU A 227 6.19 5.50 -4.06
CA LEU A 227 6.74 5.45 -5.41
C LEU A 227 7.94 4.51 -5.46
N LEU A 228 7.77 3.32 -6.04
CA LEU A 228 8.88 2.43 -6.39
C LEU A 228 9.06 2.41 -7.90
N THR A 229 10.05 3.15 -8.38
CA THR A 229 10.40 3.25 -9.80
C THR A 229 11.52 2.28 -10.13
N GLN A 230 11.29 1.45 -11.13
CA GLN A 230 12.28 0.47 -11.63
C GLN A 230 12.54 0.68 -13.12
N SER A 231 13.78 0.53 -13.55
CA SER A 231 14.08 0.49 -14.98
C SER A 231 13.65 -0.85 -15.59
N LYS A 232 13.23 -0.85 -16.86
CA LYS A 232 12.86 -2.09 -17.57
C LYS A 232 14.05 -3.04 -17.83
N GLN A 233 15.27 -2.59 -17.56
CA GLN A 233 16.48 -3.34 -17.87
C GLN A 233 16.86 -4.29 -16.74
N SER A 234 17.49 -5.39 -17.12
CA SER A 234 17.89 -6.50 -16.26
C SER A 234 18.80 -6.07 -15.10
N LYS A 235 19.01 -6.96 -14.14
CA LYS A 235 19.80 -6.83 -12.90
C LYS A 235 21.22 -6.25 -13.03
N THR A 236 21.74 -6.09 -14.22
CA THR A 236 23.06 -5.50 -14.51
C THR A 236 22.98 -4.03 -14.91
N ALA A 237 21.79 -3.47 -15.05
CA ALA A 237 21.61 -2.09 -15.49
C ALA A 237 21.66 -1.10 -14.32
N THR A 238 22.21 0.06 -14.60
CA THR A 238 22.00 1.26 -13.78
C THR A 238 20.52 1.50 -13.61
N GLY A 239 20.06 1.82 -12.39
CA GLY A 239 18.66 2.08 -12.09
C GLY A 239 18.06 3.22 -12.96
N PRO A 240 16.82 3.63 -12.68
CA PRO A 240 16.17 4.68 -13.43
C PRO A 240 17.03 5.94 -13.50
N VAL A 241 17.19 6.49 -14.71
CA VAL A 241 17.88 7.78 -14.92
C VAL A 241 16.91 8.89 -14.56
N MET A 242 17.13 9.53 -13.44
CA MET A 242 16.34 10.64 -12.93
C MET A 242 17.26 11.83 -12.65
N THR A 243 16.69 13.00 -12.47
CA THR A 243 17.39 14.21 -12.02
C THR A 243 16.98 14.54 -10.59
N THR A 244 17.47 15.65 -10.06
CA THR A 244 17.05 16.16 -8.74
C THR A 244 15.59 16.61 -8.69
N LYS A 245 14.92 16.76 -9.85
CA LYS A 245 13.49 17.08 -9.91
C LYS A 245 12.68 15.88 -9.42
N GLN A 246 11.83 16.10 -8.43
CA GLN A 246 11.00 15.05 -7.87
C GLN A 246 9.80 14.74 -8.78
N GLU A 247 9.57 13.46 -9.03
CA GLU A 247 8.28 12.93 -9.43
C GLU A 247 7.42 12.83 -8.17
N VAL A 248 6.26 13.49 -8.13
CA VAL A 248 5.42 13.56 -6.93
C VAL A 248 4.06 12.96 -7.23
N MET A 249 3.54 12.16 -6.31
CA MET A 249 2.17 11.66 -6.30
C MET A 249 1.54 11.90 -4.94
N SER A 250 0.27 12.26 -4.95
CA SER A 250 -0.54 12.54 -3.77
C SER A 250 -1.31 11.29 -3.35
N PHE A 251 -1.34 11.02 -2.05
CA PHE A 251 -2.09 9.93 -1.41
C PHE A 251 -3.07 10.51 -0.40
N SER A 252 -4.23 9.89 -0.25
CA SER A 252 -5.26 10.26 0.74
C SER A 252 -6.13 9.05 1.07
N GLY A 253 -6.82 9.08 2.21
CA GLY A 253 -7.78 8.05 2.60
C GLY A 253 -7.14 6.67 2.84
N VAL A 254 -5.88 6.63 3.26
CA VAL A 254 -5.19 5.37 3.55
C VAL A 254 -5.74 4.76 4.83
N SER A 255 -6.28 3.55 4.74
CA SER A 255 -6.76 2.76 5.89
C SER A 255 -6.70 1.27 5.61
N VAL A 256 -6.78 0.47 6.67
CA VAL A 256 -6.98 -0.98 6.56
C VAL A 256 -8.08 -1.40 7.53
N ASP A 257 -9.12 -2.00 7.01
CA ASP A 257 -10.32 -2.38 7.75
C ASP A 257 -10.45 -3.92 7.83
N SER A 258 -11.20 -4.42 8.81
CA SER A 258 -11.49 -5.85 8.99
C SER A 258 -12.65 -6.36 8.12
N GLU A 259 -13.27 -5.48 7.36
CA GLU A 259 -14.39 -5.76 6.45
C GLU A 259 -14.36 -4.83 5.22
N VAL A 260 -15.15 -5.16 4.20
CA VAL A 260 -15.22 -4.36 2.97
C VAL A 260 -15.99 -3.06 3.21
N VAL A 261 -15.30 -1.93 3.14
CA VAL A 261 -15.88 -0.59 3.26
C VAL A 261 -15.85 0.10 1.90
N LYS A 262 -17.00 0.22 1.23
CA LYS A 262 -17.13 0.79 -0.13
C LYS A 262 -17.46 2.28 -0.14
N ALA A 263 -18.12 2.77 0.91
CA ALA A 263 -18.60 4.15 0.97
C ALA A 263 -17.49 5.17 0.82
N ALA A 264 -17.71 6.18 0.00
CA ALA A 264 -16.82 7.33 -0.16
C ALA A 264 -16.79 8.17 1.12
N VAL A 265 -17.95 8.37 1.73
CA VAL A 265 -18.09 9.07 3.01
C VAL A 265 -18.17 8.04 4.12
N VAL A 266 -17.17 8.08 5.01
CA VAL A 266 -17.12 7.25 6.21
C VAL A 266 -17.28 8.18 7.40
N ASP A 267 -18.27 7.93 8.25
CA ASP A 267 -18.42 8.68 9.50
C ASP A 267 -17.33 8.20 10.49
N VAL A 268 -16.34 9.05 10.70
CA VAL A 268 -15.19 8.76 11.58
C VAL A 268 -15.64 8.46 13.02
N ALA A 269 -16.77 9.02 13.44
CA ALA A 269 -17.35 8.72 14.77
C ALA A 269 -17.82 7.27 14.89
N GLN A 270 -18.27 6.66 13.79
CA GLN A 270 -18.71 5.25 13.77
C GLN A 270 -17.55 4.27 13.83
N SER A 271 -16.41 4.60 13.20
CA SER A 271 -15.20 3.75 13.26
C SER A 271 -14.58 3.73 14.67
N ALA A 272 -14.57 4.87 15.36
CA ALA A 272 -14.12 4.96 16.76
C ALA A 272 -15.04 4.20 17.73
N ALA A 273 -16.34 4.20 17.49
CA ALA A 273 -17.31 3.48 18.30
C ALA A 273 -17.21 1.96 18.14
N SER A 274 -16.91 1.45 16.92
CA SER A 274 -16.70 0.02 16.69
C SER A 274 -15.42 -0.48 17.37
N THR A 275 -14.36 0.33 17.38
CA THR A 275 -13.11 0.01 18.08
C THR A 275 -13.31 -0.05 19.59
N ALA A 276 -14.06 0.92 20.17
CA ALA A 276 -14.38 0.92 21.60
C ALA A 276 -15.30 -0.26 22.01
N ALA A 277 -16.19 -0.69 21.12
CA ALA A 277 -17.07 -1.84 21.37
C ALA A 277 -16.31 -3.17 21.32
N SER A 278 -15.32 -3.33 20.42
CA SER A 278 -14.50 -4.53 20.33
C SER A 278 -13.59 -4.69 21.55
N VAL A 279 -12.95 -3.61 22.00
CA VAL A 279 -12.10 -3.60 23.21
C VAL A 279 -12.94 -3.87 24.48
N ALA A 280 -14.18 -3.35 24.58
CA ALA A 280 -15.08 -3.63 25.67
C ALA A 280 -15.61 -5.08 25.66
N GLY A 281 -15.73 -5.69 24.49
CA GLY A 281 -16.11 -7.10 24.31
C GLY A 281 -15.03 -8.06 24.81
N GLU A 282 -13.77 -7.82 24.47
CA GLU A 282 -12.63 -8.62 24.92
C GLU A 282 -12.39 -8.48 26.41
N ALA A 283 -12.53 -7.29 27.00
CA ALA A 283 -12.41 -7.09 28.44
C ALA A 283 -13.52 -7.84 29.23
N LYS A 284 -14.73 -7.94 28.70
CA LYS A 284 -15.81 -8.74 29.31
C LYS A 284 -15.57 -10.25 29.24
N GLN A 285 -14.98 -10.75 28.14
CA GLN A 285 -14.64 -12.16 28.00
C GLN A 285 -13.53 -12.58 28.98
N LEU A 286 -12.49 -11.75 29.14
CA LEU A 286 -11.42 -11.98 30.12
C LEU A 286 -11.93 -11.96 31.56
N HIS A 287 -12.92 -11.15 31.87
CA HIS A 287 -13.51 -11.07 33.22
C HIS A 287 -14.45 -12.26 33.53
N GLN A 288 -15.08 -12.88 32.54
CA GLN A 288 -15.88 -14.09 32.72
C GLN A 288 -15.04 -15.35 32.88
N THR A 289 -13.93 -15.48 32.15
CA THR A 289 -13.01 -16.61 32.32
C THR A 289 -12.23 -16.58 33.64
N GLY A 290 -11.95 -15.40 34.19
CA GLY A 290 -11.30 -15.25 35.50
C GLY A 290 -12.19 -15.64 36.69
N LYS A 291 -13.51 -15.64 36.59
CA LYS A 291 -14.43 -16.00 37.66
C LYS A 291 -14.72 -17.51 37.81
N GLN A 292 -14.40 -18.31 36.78
CA GLN A 292 -14.59 -19.78 36.85
C GLN A 292 -13.42 -20.55 37.47
N SER A 293 -12.30 -19.88 37.83
CA SER A 293 -11.10 -20.55 38.36
C SER A 293 -10.97 -20.54 39.87
N TYR A 294 -11.97 -20.10 40.63
CA TYR A 294 -11.92 -20.08 42.13
C TYR A 294 -13.16 -20.74 42.73
N MET A 295 -13.49 -21.97 42.30
CA MET A 295 -14.34 -22.86 43.05
C MET A 295 -13.77 -24.29 42.93
N PHE A 296 -12.77 -24.57 43.76
CA PHE A 296 -12.49 -25.89 44.35
C PHE A 296 -11.52 -25.71 45.50
#